data_14af622f4c99df0c5bc4ac64008adea9
#
_entry.id   14af622f4c99df0c5bc4ac64008adea9
#
_cell.length_a   1.000
_cell.length_b   1.000
_cell.length_c   1.000
_cell.angle_alpha   90.00
_cell.angle_beta   90.00
_cell.angle_gamma   90.00
#
_symmetry.space_group_name_H-M   'P 1'
#
loop_
_entity.id
_entity.type
_entity.pdbx_description
1 polymer ?
#
loop_
_entity_poly.entity_id
_entity_poly.type
_entity_poly.pdbx_seq_one_letter_code
_entity_poly.pdbx_strand_id
1 'polypeptide(L)'
;MLSDKKFVANDISFEDNQKLIILTGPNASGKSCFIRQIGLIQILAQIGSFVPANNAEIKISDRIFTRIGAVDDQSSGQSTFMVEMSETASILNQATSNSLVLLDEIGRGTSTFDGLSIAWSVSEYPVSCTHLTLPTICSV
;
A
#
# COMPACT_ATOMS: atom_id res chain seq x y z
N MET A 1 22.49 24.10 0.99
CA MET A 1 22.76 23.56 -0.35
C MET A 1 22.03 22.22 -0.44
N LEU A 2 20.89 22.19 -1.11
CA LEU A 2 20.27 20.93 -1.52
C LEU A 2 21.14 20.40 -2.65
N SER A 3 21.75 19.23 -2.45
CA SER A 3 22.54 18.59 -3.51
C SER A 3 21.63 18.37 -4.72
N ASP A 4 22.15 18.60 -5.94
CA ASP A 4 21.52 18.32 -7.22
C ASP A 4 21.26 16.80 -7.40
N LYS A 5 20.48 16.21 -6.50
CA LYS A 5 19.99 14.86 -6.70
C LYS A 5 18.93 14.92 -7.79
N LYS A 6 19.31 14.43 -8.94
CA LYS A 6 18.43 14.34 -10.10
C LYS A 6 17.17 13.59 -9.68
N PHE A 7 16.01 14.25 -9.80
CA PHE A 7 14.72 13.61 -9.56
C PHE A 7 14.55 12.43 -10.52
N VAL A 8 14.18 11.28 -9.98
CA VAL A 8 13.88 10.08 -10.77
C VAL A 8 12.37 9.93 -10.81
N ALA A 9 11.79 10.10 -11.99
CA ALA A 9 10.37 9.89 -12.20
C ALA A 9 10.05 8.39 -12.12
N ASN A 10 8.88 8.07 -11.59
CA ASN A 10 8.35 6.72 -11.55
C ASN A 10 6.92 6.75 -12.07
N ASP A 11 6.59 5.79 -12.91
CA ASP A 11 5.25 5.63 -13.48
C ASP A 11 4.54 4.43 -12.85
N ILE A 12 3.23 4.51 -12.78
CA ILE A 12 2.38 3.39 -12.37
C ILE A 12 1.14 3.37 -13.24
N SER A 13 0.75 2.20 -13.69
CA SER A 13 -0.54 1.98 -14.32
C SER A 13 -1.16 0.68 -13.81
N PHE A 14 -2.47 0.69 -13.67
CA PHE A 14 -3.26 -0.53 -13.47
C PHE A 14 -3.91 -0.86 -14.80
N GLU A 15 -3.63 -2.06 -15.30
CA GLU A 15 -4.30 -2.58 -16.50
C GLU A 15 -5.76 -2.93 -16.18
N ASP A 16 -6.59 -3.04 -17.22
CA ASP A 16 -7.96 -3.49 -17.05
C ASP A 16 -8.01 -4.85 -16.35
N ASN A 17 -8.78 -4.92 -15.27
CA ASN A 17 -8.88 -6.06 -14.35
C ASN A 17 -7.67 -6.35 -13.45
N GLN A 18 -6.62 -5.56 -13.48
CA GLN A 18 -5.52 -5.69 -12.52
C GLN A 18 -5.96 -5.17 -11.15
N LYS A 19 -5.94 -6.07 -10.16
CA LYS A 19 -6.37 -5.77 -8.78
C LYS A 19 -5.22 -5.60 -7.80
N LEU A 20 -4.04 -6.10 -8.15
CA LEU A 20 -2.90 -6.16 -7.24
C LEU A 20 -1.60 -5.82 -7.98
N ILE A 21 -0.78 -5.00 -7.34
CA ILE A 21 0.61 -4.77 -7.72
C ILE A 21 1.48 -5.13 -6.52
N ILE A 22 2.44 -6.03 -6.72
CA ILE A 22 3.42 -6.42 -5.72
C ILE A 22 4.75 -5.75 -6.07
N LEU A 23 5.24 -4.91 -5.16
CA LEU A 23 6.54 -4.25 -5.27
C LEU A 23 7.59 -5.06 -4.52
N THR A 24 8.59 -5.54 -5.22
CA THR A 24 9.72 -6.26 -4.64
C THR A 24 11.02 -5.48 -4.85
N GLY A 25 11.98 -5.69 -3.98
CA GLY A 25 13.29 -5.05 -4.11
C GLY A 25 14.01 -4.92 -2.77
N PRO A 26 15.31 -4.57 -2.77
CA PRO A 26 16.10 -4.47 -1.56
C PRO A 26 15.58 -3.36 -0.62
N ASN A 27 15.96 -3.44 0.65
CA ASN A 27 15.67 -2.38 1.61
C ASN A 27 16.32 -1.07 1.17
N ALA A 28 15.69 0.05 1.50
CA ALA A 28 16.10 1.40 1.08
C ALA A 28 16.07 1.66 -0.44
N SER A 29 15.42 0.81 -1.25
CA SER A 29 15.24 1.04 -2.69
C SER A 29 14.18 2.09 -3.04
N GLY A 30 13.44 2.59 -2.06
CA GLY A 30 12.40 3.59 -2.26
C GLY A 30 10.97 3.05 -2.36
N LYS A 31 10.73 1.74 -2.11
CA LYS A 31 9.39 1.13 -2.16
C LYS A 31 8.36 1.91 -1.34
N SER A 32 8.64 2.14 -0.06
CA SER A 32 7.75 2.88 0.84
C SER A 32 7.50 4.32 0.39
N CYS A 33 8.54 5.00 -0.15
CA CYS A 33 8.38 6.32 -0.76
C CYS A 33 7.42 6.30 -1.94
N PHE A 34 7.55 5.30 -2.80
CA PHE A 34 6.71 5.13 -3.98
C PHE A 34 5.24 4.88 -3.60
N ILE A 35 4.99 3.98 -2.64
CA ILE A 35 3.63 3.71 -2.13
C ILE A 35 3.00 4.98 -1.54
N ARG A 36 3.75 5.72 -0.71
CA ARG A 36 3.28 6.99 -0.14
C ARG A 36 2.97 8.03 -1.21
N GLN A 37 3.81 8.12 -2.25
CA GLN A 37 3.59 9.02 -3.37
C GLN A 37 2.26 8.75 -4.06
N ILE A 38 1.91 7.47 -4.29
CA ILE A 38 0.64 7.09 -4.92
C ILE A 38 -0.55 7.54 -4.06
N GLY A 39 -0.50 7.28 -2.74
CA GLY A 39 -1.56 7.72 -1.83
C GLY A 39 -1.73 9.24 -1.80
N LEU A 40 -0.63 9.99 -1.79
CA LEU A 40 -0.67 11.44 -1.82
C LEU A 40 -1.22 11.98 -3.14
N ILE A 41 -0.82 11.40 -4.28
CA ILE A 41 -1.34 11.79 -5.61
C ILE A 41 -2.84 11.53 -5.67
N GLN A 42 -3.32 10.39 -5.17
CA GLN A 42 -4.74 10.08 -5.10
C GLN A 42 -5.53 11.12 -4.30
N ILE A 43 -5.02 11.49 -3.12
CA ILE A 43 -5.65 12.53 -2.27
C ILE A 43 -5.66 13.88 -2.98
N LEU A 44 -4.51 14.31 -3.52
CA LEU A 44 -4.39 15.60 -4.22
C LEU A 44 -5.37 15.69 -5.39
N ALA A 45 -5.48 14.64 -6.19
CA ALA A 45 -6.41 14.60 -7.30
C ALA A 45 -7.87 14.70 -6.83
N GLN A 46 -8.23 13.98 -5.77
CA GLN A 46 -9.61 13.96 -5.27
C GLN A 46 -10.06 15.29 -4.63
N ILE A 47 -9.13 16.06 -4.07
CA ILE A 47 -9.45 17.42 -3.59
C ILE A 47 -9.38 18.49 -4.69
N GLY A 48 -9.12 18.09 -5.95
CA GLY A 48 -9.04 19.01 -7.09
C GLY A 48 -7.72 19.80 -7.17
N SER A 49 -6.67 19.34 -6.54
CA SER A 49 -5.33 19.95 -6.61
C SER A 49 -4.54 19.44 -7.81
N PHE A 50 -3.51 20.21 -8.21
CA PHE A 50 -2.53 19.71 -9.17
C PHE A 50 -1.74 18.56 -8.58
N VAL A 51 -1.43 17.56 -9.42
CA VAL A 51 -0.59 16.43 -9.07
C VAL A 51 0.78 16.55 -9.72
N PRO A 52 1.86 16.07 -9.08
CA PRO A 52 3.21 16.14 -9.61
C PRO A 52 3.44 15.03 -10.67
N ALA A 53 2.71 15.08 -11.76
CA ALA A 53 2.80 14.13 -12.87
C ALA A 53 2.62 14.86 -14.21
N ASN A 54 3.26 14.33 -15.27
CA ASN A 54 3.06 14.84 -16.62
C ASN A 54 1.69 14.45 -17.19
N ASN A 55 1.22 13.27 -16.83
CA ASN A 55 -0.10 12.78 -17.16
C ASN A 55 -0.62 11.94 -15.98
N ALA A 56 -1.91 12.07 -15.65
CA ALA A 56 -2.53 11.30 -14.61
C ALA A 56 -3.99 11.03 -14.95
N GLU A 57 -4.34 9.74 -15.02
CA GLU A 57 -5.71 9.27 -15.10
C GLU A 57 -6.03 8.54 -13.80
N ILE A 58 -6.92 9.10 -12.99
CA ILE A 58 -7.13 8.65 -11.62
C ILE A 58 -8.62 8.34 -11.42
N LYS A 59 -8.91 7.08 -11.06
CA LYS A 59 -10.24 6.69 -10.59
C LYS A 59 -10.50 7.27 -9.20
N ILE A 60 -11.70 7.74 -8.96
CA ILE A 60 -12.13 8.20 -7.64
C ILE A 60 -12.23 7.00 -6.71
N SER A 61 -11.51 7.06 -5.59
CA SER A 61 -11.59 6.08 -4.52
C SER A 61 -12.54 6.56 -3.43
N ASP A 62 -13.40 5.69 -2.95
CA ASP A 62 -14.30 5.99 -1.82
C ASP A 62 -13.54 6.02 -0.48
N ARG A 63 -12.48 5.23 -0.39
CA ARG A 63 -11.60 5.16 0.78
C ARG A 63 -10.16 4.90 0.34
N ILE A 64 -9.23 5.42 1.13
CA ILE A 64 -7.80 5.14 0.98
C ILE A 64 -7.34 4.54 2.30
N PHE A 65 -6.90 3.29 2.25
CA PHE A 65 -6.32 2.59 3.37
C PHE A 65 -4.80 2.53 3.21
N THR A 66 -4.10 2.89 4.26
CA THR A 66 -2.64 2.82 4.27
C THR A 66 -2.15 2.09 5.51
N ARG A 67 -1.28 1.14 5.30
CA ARG A 67 -0.47 0.55 6.36
C ARG A 67 0.98 0.62 5.93
N ILE A 68 1.68 1.64 6.40
CA ILE A 68 3.04 1.96 6.00
C ILE A 68 3.89 2.11 7.26
N GLY A 69 4.83 1.18 7.46
CA GLY A 69 5.75 1.15 8.58
C GLY A 69 5.12 0.62 9.87
N ALA A 70 5.91 -0.08 10.68
CA ALA A 70 5.55 -0.40 12.05
C ALA A 70 5.90 0.82 12.92
N VAL A 71 4.92 1.40 13.59
CA VAL A 71 5.20 2.25 14.74
C VAL A 71 5.41 1.28 15.90
N ASP A 72 6.66 1.17 16.37
CA ASP A 72 6.98 0.44 17.59
C ASP A 72 6.36 1.21 18.78
N ASP A 73 5.08 1.05 18.98
CA ASP A 73 4.43 1.55 20.18
C ASP A 73 4.64 0.57 21.34
N GLN A 74 5.82 0.65 21.94
CA GLN A 74 6.19 -0.15 23.11
C GLN A 74 5.32 0.16 24.34
N SER A 75 4.51 1.21 24.30
CA SER A 75 3.69 1.66 25.44
C SER A 75 2.44 0.81 25.66
N SER A 76 1.94 0.15 24.63
CA SER A 76 0.68 -0.62 24.70
C SER A 76 0.84 -2.07 25.16
N GLY A 77 2.07 -2.59 25.30
CA GLY A 77 2.34 -3.98 25.70
C GLY A 77 1.81 -5.05 24.71
N GLN A 78 1.27 -4.62 23.58
CA GLN A 78 0.84 -5.53 22.51
C GLN A 78 2.02 -5.85 21.59
N SER A 79 2.08 -7.09 21.12
CA SER A 79 3.04 -7.47 20.08
C SER A 79 2.79 -6.63 18.82
N THR A 80 3.86 -6.05 18.25
CA THR A 80 3.81 -5.32 16.97
C THR A 80 3.13 -6.15 15.88
N PHE A 81 3.32 -7.45 15.90
CA PHE A 81 2.67 -8.40 15.00
C PHE A 81 1.14 -8.43 15.19
N MET A 82 0.63 -8.44 16.43
CA MET A 82 -0.81 -8.45 16.69
C MET A 82 -1.49 -7.15 16.24
N VAL A 83 -0.83 -6.02 16.45
CA VAL A 83 -1.30 -4.72 15.96
C VAL A 83 -1.36 -4.75 14.43
N GLU A 84 -0.31 -5.21 13.78
CA GLU A 84 -0.23 -5.37 12.33
C GLU A 84 -1.39 -6.23 11.77
N MET A 85 -1.64 -7.36 12.36
CA MET A 85 -2.71 -8.26 11.91
C MET A 85 -4.10 -7.66 12.13
N SER A 86 -4.31 -6.99 13.26
CA SER A 86 -5.58 -6.32 13.56
C SER A 86 -5.87 -5.18 12.59
N GLU A 87 -4.88 -4.35 12.27
CA GLU A 87 -5.00 -3.27 11.29
C GLU A 87 -5.28 -3.83 9.89
N THR A 88 -4.51 -4.84 9.47
CA THR A 88 -4.70 -5.48 8.17
C THR A 88 -6.10 -6.11 8.06
N ALA A 89 -6.55 -6.83 9.07
CA ALA A 89 -7.90 -7.39 9.10
C ALA A 89 -8.99 -6.30 9.04
N SER A 90 -8.79 -5.20 9.76
CA SER A 90 -9.70 -4.05 9.72
C SER A 90 -9.80 -3.45 8.32
N ILE A 91 -8.67 -3.29 7.63
CA ILE A 91 -8.62 -2.80 6.24
C ILE A 91 -9.40 -3.76 5.33
N LEU A 92 -9.09 -5.04 5.36
CA LEU A 92 -9.74 -6.03 4.50
C LEU A 92 -11.26 -6.11 4.71
N ASN A 93 -11.72 -5.97 5.96
CA ASN A 93 -13.16 -5.98 6.29
C ASN A 93 -13.91 -4.72 5.87
N GLN A 94 -13.22 -3.57 5.75
CA GLN A 94 -13.84 -2.29 5.44
C GLN A 94 -13.66 -1.84 3.99
N ALA A 95 -12.71 -2.45 3.29
CA ALA A 95 -12.42 -2.10 1.91
C ALA A 95 -13.58 -2.48 0.97
N THR A 96 -13.84 -1.62 0.00
CA THR A 96 -14.86 -1.82 -1.05
C THR A 96 -14.20 -2.02 -2.41
N SER A 97 -14.98 -2.29 -3.44
CA SER A 97 -14.47 -2.39 -4.82
C SER A 97 -13.83 -1.10 -5.36
N ASN A 98 -14.07 0.03 -4.71
CA ASN A 98 -13.57 1.33 -5.13
C ASN A 98 -12.54 1.92 -4.15
N SER A 99 -12.09 1.14 -3.18
CA SER A 99 -11.06 1.60 -2.23
C SER A 99 -9.66 1.42 -2.80
N LEU A 100 -8.75 2.32 -2.47
CA LEU A 100 -7.31 2.14 -2.69
C LEU A 100 -6.67 1.60 -1.42
N VAL A 101 -5.97 0.47 -1.53
CA VAL A 101 -5.26 -0.14 -0.40
C VAL A 101 -3.76 -0.14 -0.65
N LEU A 102 -3.02 0.45 0.26
CA LEU A 102 -1.56 0.61 0.21
C LEU A 102 -0.94 -0.08 1.42
N LEU A 103 -0.26 -1.19 1.19
CA LEU A 103 0.32 -2.02 2.24
C LEU A 103 1.85 -2.08 2.07
N ASP A 104 2.57 -1.80 3.12
CA ASP A 104 4.04 -1.82 3.12
C ASP A 104 4.55 -2.77 4.20
N GLU A 105 5.47 -3.65 3.81
CA GLU A 105 6.18 -4.60 4.70
C GLU A 105 5.25 -5.49 5.57
N ILE A 106 4.31 -6.21 4.95
CA ILE A 106 3.42 -7.12 5.69
C ILE A 106 4.18 -8.35 6.17
N GLY A 107 3.90 -8.78 7.42
CA GLY A 107 4.47 -10.00 8.01
C GLY A 107 5.87 -9.82 8.57
N ARG A 108 6.36 -8.60 8.75
CA ARG A 108 7.71 -8.34 9.28
C ARG A 108 7.87 -8.72 10.76
N GLY A 109 6.77 -8.74 11.51
CA GLY A 109 6.79 -9.03 12.95
C GLY A 109 6.84 -10.52 13.33
N THR A 110 7.01 -11.43 12.37
CA THR A 110 7.01 -12.89 12.59
C THR A 110 8.16 -13.59 11.86
N SER A 111 8.19 -14.93 11.93
CA SER A 111 9.19 -15.71 11.19
C SER A 111 9.03 -15.51 9.68
N THR A 112 10.13 -15.68 8.92
CA THR A 112 10.12 -15.45 7.47
C THR A 112 9.06 -16.27 6.74
N PHE A 113 8.85 -17.54 7.14
CA PHE A 113 7.87 -18.41 6.50
C PHE A 113 6.43 -18.02 6.85
N ASP A 114 6.18 -17.67 8.11
CA ASP A 114 4.85 -17.22 8.53
C ASP A 114 4.52 -15.86 7.90
N GLY A 115 5.48 -14.96 7.88
CA GLY A 115 5.34 -13.64 7.25
C GLY A 115 5.01 -13.75 5.76
N LEU A 116 5.69 -14.63 5.03
CA LEU A 116 5.41 -14.89 3.62
C LEU A 116 4.00 -15.47 3.42
N SER A 117 3.59 -16.42 4.26
CA SER A 117 2.27 -17.05 4.19
C SER A 117 1.15 -16.03 4.43
N ILE A 118 1.35 -15.13 5.39
CA ILE A 118 0.42 -14.05 5.70
C ILE A 118 0.35 -13.05 4.55
N ALA A 119 1.50 -12.58 4.05
CA ALA A 119 1.56 -11.65 2.92
C ALA A 119 0.86 -12.24 1.69
N TRP A 120 1.06 -13.52 1.43
CA TRP A 120 0.37 -14.24 0.35
C TRP A 120 -1.14 -14.24 0.55
N SER A 121 -1.62 -14.66 1.73
CA SER A 121 -3.05 -14.73 2.05
C SER A 121 -3.73 -13.36 1.98
N VAL A 122 -3.06 -12.31 2.47
CA VAL A 122 -3.55 -10.93 2.40
C VAL A 122 -3.62 -10.45 0.94
N SER A 123 -2.67 -10.85 0.12
CA SER A 123 -2.63 -10.49 -1.31
C SER A 123 -3.69 -11.23 -2.12
N GLU A 124 -3.98 -12.48 -1.80
CA GLU A 124 -5.02 -13.27 -2.47
C GLU A 124 -6.44 -12.83 -2.10
N TYR A 125 -6.65 -12.30 -0.91
CA TYR A 125 -7.98 -11.93 -0.42
C TYR A 125 -8.70 -10.94 -1.35
N PRO A 126 -8.10 -9.81 -1.79
CA PRO A 126 -8.74 -8.89 -2.74
C PRO A 126 -8.97 -9.51 -4.13
N VAL A 127 -8.15 -10.47 -4.51
CA VAL A 127 -8.25 -11.14 -5.82
C VAL A 127 -9.35 -12.18 -5.82
N SER A 128 -9.51 -12.93 -4.72
CA SER A 128 -10.47 -14.03 -4.59
C SER A 128 -11.89 -13.56 -4.23
N CYS A 129 -12.03 -12.44 -3.50
CA CYS A 129 -13.33 -11.88 -3.18
C CYS A 129 -13.98 -11.27 -4.42
N THR A 130 -15.07 -11.86 -4.88
CA THR A 130 -15.85 -11.41 -6.05
C THR A 130 -16.42 -10.00 -5.93
N HIS A 131 -16.44 -9.43 -4.71
CA HIS A 131 -16.96 -8.11 -4.40
C HIS A 131 -15.87 -7.04 -4.27
N LEU A 132 -14.59 -7.41 -4.28
CA LEU A 132 -13.47 -6.50 -4.09
C LEU A 132 -12.65 -6.43 -5.39
N THR A 133 -12.82 -5.36 -6.16
CA THR A 133 -11.96 -5.02 -7.31
C THR A 133 -10.97 -3.93 -6.89
N LEU A 134 -10.18 -4.22 -5.84
CA LEU A 134 -9.26 -3.24 -5.24
C LEU A 134 -7.98 -3.10 -6.03
N PRO A 135 -7.57 -1.90 -6.42
CA PRO A 135 -6.16 -1.64 -6.64
C PRO A 135 -5.43 -1.73 -5.30
N THR A 136 -4.76 -2.85 -5.07
CA THR A 136 -3.94 -3.08 -3.88
C THR A 136 -2.48 -3.04 -4.27
N ILE A 137 -1.68 -2.25 -3.56
CA ILE A 137 -0.23 -2.21 -3.72
C ILE A 137 0.39 -2.72 -2.43
N CYS A 138 1.11 -3.82 -2.55
CA CYS A 138 1.82 -4.46 -1.45
C CYS A 138 3.32 -4.44 -1.71
N SER A 139 4.14 -4.05 -0.75
CA SER A 139 5.58 -4.30 -0.76
C SER A 139 5.93 -5.45 0.19
N VAL A 140 6.78 -6.31 -0.26
CA VAL A 140 7.32 -7.45 0.49
C VAL A 140 8.82 -7.29 0.64
#